data_5725653ad6c4fdea8762db130a8662ac
#
_entry.id   5725653ad6c4fdea8762db130a8662ac
#
_cell.length_a   1.000
_cell.length_b   1.000
_cell.length_c   1.000
_cell.angle_alpha   90.00
_cell.angle_beta   90.00
_cell.angle_gamma   90.00
#
_symmetry.space_group_name_H-M   'P 1'
#
loop_
_entity.id
_entity.type
_entity.pdbx_description
1 polymer ?
#
loop_
_entity_poly.entity_id
_entity_poly.type
_entity_poly.pdbx_seq_one_letter_code
_entity_poly.pdbx_strand_id
1 'polypeptide(L)'
;MITNVEMDRRHFLRKGDKIAGLRSEGLTDDQIAERLAVNLSDIAVLEDAQERGYTSGGFRVWDISDRTAPKLLSYVKTHGFGVHRFDMDANYAYISTEMEGYVGNILVIYDLSDPTNPTEVSRWNMPGQHVANGETPTGVGYSHRLHHAMRCGDELWAAVWHAGFRVLDASDITKPTVKGSYRFPAAIPEPTHTVMPLEQTINGKRYAVVIDEEHAHQPGRLHGFIWIVDVTDLTNMEPIAAWDLSERLCPWVGEEGVRFGGHQFREKLDSTLIYATWFAGGVRVLDIANPFLPIEVAHFMEPGPTGAPPQSNDVDVDHTGLIYVLDRNRGLDILEMTL
;
A
#
# COMPACT_ATOMS: atom_id res chain seq x y z
N MET A 1 -0.91 15.20 12.95
CA MET A 1 -0.41 14.45 11.74
C MET A 1 0.41 13.26 12.19
N ILE A 2 0.29 12.14 11.51
CA ILE A 2 1.17 10.97 11.67
C ILE A 2 2.10 10.86 10.46
N THR A 3 3.30 10.34 10.69
CA THR A 3 4.19 9.85 9.64
C THR A 3 4.68 8.46 10.02
N ASN A 4 4.71 7.55 9.06
CA ASN A 4 5.29 6.23 9.26
C ASN A 4 6.83 6.32 9.36
N VAL A 5 7.40 5.32 10.02
CA VAL A 5 8.83 5.03 10.02
C VAL A 5 8.97 3.58 9.60
N GLU A 6 9.17 3.40 8.33
CA GLU A 6 9.54 2.12 7.72
C GLU A 6 11.04 2.15 7.42
N MET A 7 11.64 0.97 7.30
CA MET A 7 13.01 0.88 6.82
C MET A 7 13.09 1.47 5.41
N ASP A 8 13.65 2.63 5.30
CA ASP A 8 13.79 3.40 4.06
C ASP A 8 14.65 2.68 3.00
N ARG A 9 15.49 1.74 3.44
CA ARG A 9 16.37 0.93 2.60
C ARG A 9 15.97 -0.55 2.56
N ARG A 10 14.69 -0.85 2.65
CA ARG A 10 14.19 -2.23 2.59
C ARG A 10 14.75 -3.04 1.40
N HIS A 11 14.82 -2.42 0.22
CA HIS A 11 15.44 -3.03 -0.97
C HIS A 11 16.94 -3.15 -0.84
N PHE A 12 17.57 -2.22 -0.12
CA PHE A 12 18.99 -2.22 0.13
C PHE A 12 19.38 -3.41 1.04
N LEU A 13 18.65 -3.64 2.12
CA LEU A 13 18.92 -4.79 3.01
C LEU A 13 18.66 -6.14 2.34
N ARG A 14 17.70 -6.25 1.43
CA ARG A 14 17.52 -7.46 0.61
C ARG A 14 18.74 -7.76 -0.29
N LYS A 15 19.52 -6.74 -0.62
CA LYS A 15 20.82 -6.95 -1.29
C LYS A 15 21.86 -7.51 -0.31
N GLY A 16 21.84 -7.05 0.95
CA GLY A 16 22.69 -7.58 2.02
C GLY A 16 22.49 -9.08 2.23
N ASP A 17 21.26 -9.59 2.18
CA ASP A 17 20.95 -11.03 2.27
C ASP A 17 21.68 -11.87 1.23
N LYS A 18 22.11 -11.29 0.12
CA LYS A 18 22.81 -11.98 -0.96
C LYS A 18 24.33 -11.96 -0.80
N ILE A 19 24.87 -11.07 0.03
CA ILE A 19 26.34 -10.87 0.13
C ILE A 19 27.03 -12.14 0.60
N ALA A 20 26.53 -12.79 1.65
CA ALA A 20 27.13 -14.03 2.18
C ALA A 20 27.16 -15.15 1.12
N GLY A 21 26.08 -15.28 0.34
CA GLY A 21 26.03 -16.21 -0.79
C GLY A 21 27.07 -15.89 -1.86
N LEU A 22 27.14 -14.62 -2.29
CA LEU A 22 28.09 -14.18 -3.32
C LEU A 22 29.55 -14.31 -2.85
N ARG A 23 29.84 -14.07 -1.55
CA ARG A 23 31.16 -14.35 -0.98
C ARG A 23 31.50 -15.84 -1.01
N SER A 24 30.54 -16.71 -0.74
CA SER A 24 30.74 -18.16 -0.81
C SER A 24 31.01 -18.67 -2.24
N GLU A 25 30.56 -17.91 -3.24
CA GLU A 25 30.88 -18.13 -4.65
C GLU A 25 32.29 -17.63 -5.03
N GLY A 26 33.02 -16.99 -4.09
CA GLY A 26 34.35 -16.48 -4.29
C GLY A 26 34.45 -15.10 -4.93
N LEU A 27 33.36 -14.32 -4.96
CA LEU A 27 33.37 -12.96 -5.48
C LEU A 27 34.09 -12.00 -4.51
N THR A 28 34.82 -11.04 -5.09
CA THR A 28 35.40 -9.90 -4.34
C THR A 28 34.32 -8.84 -4.05
N ASP A 29 34.61 -7.91 -3.11
CA ASP A 29 33.67 -6.83 -2.78
C ASP A 29 33.30 -5.94 -3.98
N ASP A 30 34.29 -5.67 -4.86
CA ASP A 30 34.03 -4.92 -6.09
C ASP A 30 33.01 -5.66 -7.00
N GLN A 31 33.19 -6.96 -7.17
CA GLN A 31 32.30 -7.81 -7.98
C GLN A 31 30.91 -7.93 -7.35
N ILE A 32 30.85 -8.00 -6.02
CA ILE A 32 29.59 -8.02 -5.27
C ILE A 32 28.87 -6.68 -5.42
N ALA A 33 29.58 -5.56 -5.27
CA ALA A 33 29.04 -4.21 -5.41
C ALA A 33 28.45 -4.00 -6.82
N GLU A 34 29.20 -4.40 -7.86
CA GLU A 34 28.72 -4.36 -9.24
C GLU A 34 27.46 -5.22 -9.43
N ARG A 35 27.49 -6.49 -8.96
CA ARG A 35 26.37 -7.44 -9.12
C ARG A 35 25.12 -7.01 -8.38
N LEU A 36 25.25 -6.32 -7.25
CA LEU A 36 24.13 -5.82 -6.46
C LEU A 36 23.71 -4.40 -6.87
N ALA A 37 24.43 -3.75 -7.79
CA ALA A 37 24.26 -2.36 -8.17
C ALA A 37 24.22 -1.44 -6.94
N VAL A 38 25.29 -1.49 -6.14
CA VAL A 38 25.52 -0.64 -4.96
C VAL A 38 26.94 -0.08 -5.01
N ASN A 39 27.24 0.92 -4.16
CA ASN A 39 28.63 1.37 -4.05
C ASN A 39 29.47 0.38 -3.24
N LEU A 40 30.77 0.30 -3.51
CA LEU A 40 31.67 -0.55 -2.75
C LEU A 40 31.62 -0.27 -1.24
N SER A 41 31.54 1.01 -0.85
CA SER A 41 31.39 1.43 0.54
C SER A 41 30.11 0.92 1.22
N ASP A 42 29.09 0.55 0.44
CA ASP A 42 27.82 0.09 0.97
C ASP A 42 27.88 -1.39 1.43
N ILE A 43 28.87 -2.17 1.00
CA ILE A 43 28.98 -3.60 1.33
C ILE A 43 29.08 -3.80 2.84
N ALA A 44 30.01 -3.12 3.51
CA ALA A 44 30.16 -3.22 4.97
C ALA A 44 28.93 -2.68 5.73
N VAL A 45 28.27 -1.65 5.21
CA VAL A 45 27.04 -1.10 5.79
C VAL A 45 25.87 -2.08 5.67
N LEU A 46 25.79 -2.81 4.55
CA LEU A 46 24.78 -3.84 4.33
C LEU A 46 24.97 -5.04 5.27
N GLU A 47 26.20 -5.50 5.44
CA GLU A 47 26.54 -6.60 6.35
C GLU A 47 26.27 -6.23 7.80
N ASP A 48 26.71 -5.06 8.25
CA ASP A 48 26.47 -4.56 9.60
C ASP A 48 24.97 -4.32 9.90
N ALA A 49 24.22 -3.81 8.93
CA ALA A 49 22.77 -3.65 9.07
C ALA A 49 22.04 -4.99 9.21
N GLN A 50 22.53 -6.05 8.57
CA GLN A 50 21.99 -7.39 8.66
C GLN A 50 22.27 -8.05 10.02
N GLU A 51 23.46 -7.86 10.55
CA GLU A 51 23.83 -8.38 11.88
C GLU A 51 23.05 -7.73 13.01
N ARG A 52 22.79 -6.43 12.93
CA ARG A 52 22.12 -5.66 13.98
C ARG A 52 20.59 -5.69 13.88
N GLY A 53 20.04 -5.94 12.71
CA GLY A 53 18.62 -5.80 12.42
C GLY A 53 18.15 -4.34 12.39
N TYR A 54 16.91 -4.13 11.99
CA TYR A 54 16.28 -2.82 11.99
C TYR A 54 15.45 -2.61 13.26
N THR A 55 15.81 -1.62 14.06
CA THR A 55 15.20 -1.37 15.39
C THR A 55 14.48 -0.04 15.49
N SER A 56 14.35 0.71 14.37
CA SER A 56 13.80 2.07 14.37
C SER A 56 12.45 2.16 13.67
N GLY A 57 11.79 1.02 13.41
CA GLY A 57 10.44 0.99 12.83
C GLY A 57 9.39 1.55 13.77
N GLY A 58 8.33 2.14 13.21
CA GLY A 58 7.24 2.69 14.00
C GLY A 58 6.53 3.84 13.31
N PHE A 59 5.98 4.76 14.10
CA PHE A 59 5.39 5.99 13.59
C PHE A 59 5.67 7.18 14.52
N ARG A 60 5.58 8.39 13.95
CA ARG A 60 5.74 9.65 14.68
C ARG A 60 4.46 10.45 14.62
N VAL A 61 4.14 11.12 15.71
CA VAL A 61 3.03 12.07 15.81
C VAL A 61 3.58 13.48 15.87
N TRP A 62 3.02 14.37 15.07
CA TRP A 62 3.50 15.74 14.90
C TRP A 62 2.40 16.75 15.18
N ASP A 63 2.71 17.81 15.89
CA ASP A 63 1.92 19.04 15.89
C ASP A 63 2.25 19.84 14.62
N ILE A 64 1.23 20.08 13.80
CA ILE A 64 1.31 20.86 12.57
C ILE A 64 0.44 22.12 12.63
N SER A 65 0.12 22.61 13.82
CA SER A 65 -0.61 23.88 14.00
C SER A 65 0.12 25.01 13.30
N ASP A 66 1.45 25.04 13.41
CA ASP A 66 2.32 25.81 12.53
C ASP A 66 2.92 24.88 11.46
N ARG A 67 2.39 24.94 10.24
CA ARG A 67 2.85 24.10 9.12
C ARG A 67 4.27 24.44 8.65
N THR A 68 4.80 25.60 9.01
CA THR A 68 6.17 26.01 8.68
C THR A 68 7.19 25.50 9.69
N ALA A 69 6.74 25.05 10.87
CA ALA A 69 7.59 24.56 11.96
C ALA A 69 6.93 23.35 12.68
N PRO A 70 6.77 22.18 12.00
CA PRO A 70 6.21 20.98 12.63
C PRO A 70 7.00 20.55 13.87
N LYS A 71 6.31 20.20 14.96
CA LYS A 71 6.93 19.73 16.19
C LYS A 71 6.64 18.28 16.44
N LEU A 72 7.67 17.48 16.68
CA LEU A 72 7.51 16.08 17.09
C LEU A 72 6.89 16.01 18.48
N LEU A 73 5.74 15.35 18.60
CA LEU A 73 5.05 15.10 19.89
C LEU A 73 5.45 13.76 20.48
N SER A 74 5.45 12.70 19.68
CA SER A 74 5.79 11.35 20.12
C SER A 74 6.34 10.48 19.01
N TYR A 75 7.02 9.42 19.43
CA TYR A 75 7.49 8.35 18.56
C TYR A 75 7.13 7.00 19.18
N VAL A 76 6.29 6.23 18.48
CA VAL A 76 5.87 4.89 18.87
C VAL A 76 6.66 3.88 18.05
N LYS A 77 7.41 3.01 18.73
CA LYS A 77 8.16 1.94 18.09
C LYS A 77 7.26 0.73 17.81
N THR A 78 7.48 0.11 16.66
CA THR A 78 6.97 -1.21 16.30
C THR A 78 8.13 -2.19 16.09
N HIS A 79 7.90 -3.32 15.43
CA HIS A 79 8.91 -4.35 15.23
C HIS A 79 9.28 -4.51 13.75
N GLY A 80 10.35 -5.24 13.45
CA GLY A 80 10.75 -5.60 12.10
C GLY A 80 11.02 -4.40 11.20
N PHE A 81 10.47 -4.40 9.99
CA PHE A 81 10.63 -3.30 9.04
C PHE A 81 9.83 -2.04 9.41
N GLY A 82 9.01 -2.09 10.45
CA GLY A 82 8.24 -0.95 10.92
C GLY A 82 6.88 -0.81 10.24
N VAL A 83 6.39 0.43 10.19
CA VAL A 83 5.06 0.76 9.68
C VAL A 83 5.11 0.93 8.17
N HIS A 84 4.35 0.11 7.46
CA HIS A 84 4.26 0.17 6.01
C HIS A 84 3.20 1.17 5.54
N ARG A 85 1.97 1.02 6.03
CA ARG A 85 0.83 1.90 5.72
C ARG A 85 0.06 2.20 6.99
N PHE A 86 -0.69 3.27 6.98
CA PHE A 86 -1.59 3.63 8.07
C PHE A 86 -2.76 4.45 7.57
N ASP A 87 -3.84 4.42 8.33
CA ASP A 87 -4.93 5.39 8.27
C ASP A 87 -5.13 5.99 9.67
N MET A 88 -5.82 7.10 9.76
CA MET A 88 -6.14 7.75 11.03
C MET A 88 -7.42 8.56 10.96
N ASP A 89 -8.13 8.58 12.07
CA ASP A 89 -9.17 9.55 12.34
C ASP A 89 -8.78 10.50 13.48
N ALA A 90 -9.74 11.22 14.05
CA ALA A 90 -9.49 12.16 15.13
C ALA A 90 -9.01 11.50 16.44
N ASN A 91 -9.31 10.21 16.64
CA ASN A 91 -9.11 9.50 17.89
C ASN A 91 -8.12 8.34 17.79
N TYR A 92 -8.02 7.70 16.61
CA TYR A 92 -7.27 6.47 16.45
C TYR A 92 -6.36 6.49 15.23
N ALA A 93 -5.27 5.70 15.33
CA ALA A 93 -4.43 5.35 14.20
C ALA A 93 -4.53 3.84 13.92
N TYR A 94 -4.70 3.49 12.66
CA TYR A 94 -4.85 2.13 12.13
C TYR A 94 -3.57 1.75 11.39
N ILE A 95 -2.68 1.07 12.09
CA ILE A 95 -1.29 0.90 11.67
C ILE A 95 -1.06 -0.49 11.08
N SER A 96 -0.62 -0.55 9.81
CA SER A 96 -0.11 -1.78 9.19
C SER A 96 1.37 -1.90 9.48
N THR A 97 1.77 -2.84 10.32
CA THR A 97 3.14 -2.98 10.81
C THR A 97 3.50 -4.41 11.16
N GLU A 98 4.80 -4.71 11.15
CA GLU A 98 5.32 -5.91 11.78
C GLU A 98 5.33 -5.75 13.31
N MET A 99 5.02 -6.83 14.01
CA MET A 99 5.04 -6.89 15.48
C MET A 99 5.74 -8.16 15.94
N GLU A 100 6.39 -8.09 17.10
CA GLU A 100 7.05 -9.25 17.70
C GLU A 100 6.05 -10.40 17.91
N GLY A 101 6.44 -11.61 17.53
CA GLY A 101 5.62 -12.80 17.61
C GLY A 101 4.67 -13.04 16.43
N TYR A 102 4.70 -12.16 15.41
CA TYR A 102 3.88 -12.27 14.21
C TYR A 102 4.73 -12.38 12.93
N VAL A 103 4.16 -12.98 11.91
CA VAL A 103 4.74 -13.07 10.57
C VAL A 103 4.05 -12.08 9.65
N GLY A 104 4.84 -11.16 9.06
CA GLY A 104 4.35 -10.09 8.19
C GLY A 104 3.55 -9.03 8.94
N ASN A 105 3.01 -8.07 8.20
CA ASN A 105 2.28 -6.96 8.79
C ASN A 105 0.91 -7.42 9.30
N ILE A 106 0.54 -6.88 10.46
CA ILE A 106 -0.78 -6.99 11.07
C ILE A 106 -1.38 -5.60 11.27
N LEU A 107 -2.65 -5.52 11.62
CA LEU A 107 -3.28 -4.29 12.09
C LEU A 107 -3.00 -4.10 13.58
N VAL A 108 -2.50 -2.92 13.93
CA VAL A 108 -2.42 -2.46 15.32
C VAL A 108 -3.13 -1.11 15.42
N ILE A 109 -4.05 -1.00 16.37
CA ILE A 109 -4.84 0.23 16.56
C ILE A 109 -4.30 0.95 17.80
N TYR A 110 -4.03 2.23 17.64
CA TYR A 110 -3.55 3.10 18.71
C TYR A 110 -4.55 4.21 19.00
N ASP A 111 -4.80 4.48 20.28
CA ASP A 111 -5.52 5.64 20.76
C ASP A 111 -4.60 6.87 20.68
N LEU A 112 -5.08 7.94 20.07
CA LEU A 112 -4.39 9.22 19.88
C LEU A 112 -4.99 10.34 20.73
N SER A 113 -5.88 10.04 21.70
CA SER A 113 -6.50 11.05 22.58
C SER A 113 -5.45 11.89 23.30
N ASP A 114 -4.32 11.27 23.66
CA ASP A 114 -3.10 11.97 24.04
C ASP A 114 -2.02 11.75 22.95
N PRO A 115 -1.86 12.69 22.02
CA PRO A 115 -0.89 12.53 20.93
C PRO A 115 0.57 12.54 21.38
N THR A 116 0.84 12.91 22.65
CA THR A 116 2.19 12.83 23.24
C THR A 116 2.51 11.45 23.77
N ASN A 117 1.48 10.61 24.00
CA ASN A 117 1.61 9.26 24.53
C ASN A 117 0.56 8.31 23.92
N PRO A 118 0.61 8.02 22.61
CA PRO A 118 -0.30 7.06 21.98
C PRO A 118 -0.24 5.69 22.65
N THR A 119 -1.40 5.07 22.88
CA THR A 119 -1.50 3.76 23.53
C THR A 119 -2.12 2.72 22.62
N GLU A 120 -1.56 1.52 22.62
CA GLU A 120 -2.12 0.40 21.86
C GLU A 120 -3.48 -0.01 22.44
N VAL A 121 -4.49 -0.13 21.58
CA VAL A 121 -5.87 -0.51 21.95
C VAL A 121 -6.15 -1.96 21.60
N SER A 122 -5.80 -2.37 20.38
CA SER A 122 -6.09 -3.70 19.90
C SER A 122 -5.21 -4.10 18.71
N ARG A 123 -5.22 -5.40 18.41
CA ARG A 123 -4.58 -5.98 17.21
C ARG A 123 -5.59 -6.83 16.45
N TRP A 124 -5.43 -6.86 15.14
CA TRP A 124 -6.06 -7.84 14.29
C TRP A 124 -5.04 -8.39 13.30
N ASN A 125 -5.09 -9.69 13.06
CA ASN A 125 -4.22 -10.41 12.13
C ASN A 125 -4.99 -11.49 11.38
N MET A 126 -4.45 -11.91 10.24
CA MET A 126 -4.95 -13.08 9.54
C MET A 126 -4.61 -14.36 10.32
N PRO A 127 -5.47 -15.39 10.25
CA PRO A 127 -5.15 -16.70 10.81
C PRO A 127 -3.80 -17.21 10.30
N GLY A 128 -2.99 -17.74 11.22
CA GLY A 128 -1.64 -18.23 10.93
C GLY A 128 -0.52 -17.19 11.07
N GLN A 129 -0.82 -15.93 11.34
CA GLN A 129 0.23 -14.92 11.53
C GLN A 129 0.81 -14.89 12.95
N HIS A 130 0.05 -15.29 13.99
CA HIS A 130 0.51 -15.21 15.38
C HIS A 130 1.34 -16.45 15.77
N VAL A 131 2.58 -16.49 15.28
CA VAL A 131 3.49 -17.64 15.45
C VAL A 131 3.93 -17.83 16.91
N ALA A 132 4.03 -16.76 17.69
CA ALA A 132 4.33 -16.87 19.13
C ALA A 132 3.20 -17.57 19.91
N ASN A 133 1.97 -17.61 19.39
CA ASN A 133 0.84 -18.37 19.94
C ASN A 133 0.70 -19.77 19.33
N GLY A 134 1.71 -20.25 18.61
CA GLY A 134 1.72 -21.60 18.01
C GLY A 134 0.96 -21.70 16.68
N GLU A 135 0.52 -20.57 16.10
CA GLU A 135 -0.10 -20.57 14.78
C GLU A 135 0.93 -20.90 13.69
N THR A 136 0.47 -21.56 12.63
CA THR A 136 1.28 -21.86 11.45
C THR A 136 0.82 -20.96 10.30
N PRO A 137 1.75 -20.23 9.63
CA PRO A 137 1.41 -19.40 8.48
C PRO A 137 0.68 -20.17 7.38
N THR A 138 -0.47 -19.65 6.95
CA THR A 138 -1.34 -20.30 5.96
C THR A 138 -1.01 -19.90 4.51
N GLY A 139 -0.13 -18.92 4.32
CA GLY A 139 0.33 -18.44 3.03
C GLY A 139 1.81 -18.71 2.77
N VAL A 140 2.23 -18.65 1.52
CA VAL A 140 3.66 -18.76 1.17
C VAL A 140 4.34 -17.42 1.50
N GLY A 141 5.20 -17.43 2.51
CA GLY A 141 5.92 -16.23 2.96
C GLY A 141 4.97 -15.13 3.44
N TYR A 142 5.17 -13.91 2.95
CA TYR A 142 4.36 -12.73 3.32
C TYR A 142 3.05 -12.59 2.54
N SER A 143 2.57 -13.63 1.88
CA SER A 143 1.43 -13.55 0.96
C SER A 143 0.07 -13.24 1.60
N HIS A 144 -0.07 -13.46 2.90
CA HIS A 144 -1.31 -13.19 3.66
C HIS A 144 -1.09 -12.14 4.76
N ARG A 145 -0.40 -11.06 4.45
CA ARG A 145 -0.15 -9.95 5.35
C ARG A 145 -1.13 -8.81 5.10
N LEU A 146 -1.40 -8.02 6.14
CA LEU A 146 -2.10 -6.75 5.96
C LEU A 146 -1.24 -5.81 5.12
N HIS A 147 -1.84 -5.19 4.11
CA HIS A 147 -1.22 -4.07 3.41
C HIS A 147 -1.72 -2.74 4.00
N HIS A 148 -3.05 -2.54 3.99
CA HIS A 148 -3.67 -1.32 4.46
C HIS A 148 -5.03 -1.64 5.09
N ALA A 149 -5.40 -0.92 6.15
CA ALA A 149 -6.74 -0.94 6.74
C ALA A 149 -7.22 0.49 6.92
N MET A 150 -8.36 0.83 6.31
CA MET A 150 -8.91 2.17 6.31
C MET A 150 -10.28 2.19 6.99
N ARG A 151 -10.52 3.25 7.78
CA ARG A 151 -11.76 3.43 8.52
C ARG A 151 -12.86 4.01 7.65
N CYS A 152 -14.05 3.38 7.68
CA CYS A 152 -15.26 3.92 7.10
C CYS A 152 -16.44 3.68 8.06
N GLY A 153 -16.82 4.68 8.82
CA GLY A 153 -17.83 4.54 9.89
C GLY A 153 -17.39 3.50 10.94
N ASP A 154 -18.21 2.49 11.19
CA ASP A 154 -17.90 1.38 12.10
C ASP A 154 -17.22 0.19 11.42
N GLU A 155 -16.72 0.38 10.23
CA GLU A 155 -16.02 -0.65 9.46
C GLU A 155 -14.55 -0.28 9.24
N LEU A 156 -13.65 -1.31 9.24
CA LEU A 156 -12.29 -1.19 8.74
C LEU A 156 -12.16 -2.07 7.49
N TRP A 157 -11.76 -1.45 6.39
CA TRP A 157 -11.57 -2.09 5.10
C TRP A 157 -10.10 -2.45 4.94
N ALA A 158 -9.80 -3.73 5.06
CA ALA A 158 -8.44 -4.24 5.17
C ALA A 158 -8.04 -5.01 3.91
N ALA A 159 -7.12 -4.45 3.13
CA ALA A 159 -6.45 -5.15 2.03
C ALA A 159 -5.42 -6.13 2.61
N VAL A 160 -5.51 -7.40 2.26
CA VAL A 160 -4.72 -8.49 2.84
C VAL A 160 -3.93 -9.22 1.76
N TRP A 161 -3.28 -8.47 0.90
CA TRP A 161 -2.34 -8.97 -0.09
C TRP A 161 -2.98 -10.08 -0.96
N HIS A 162 -2.32 -11.24 -1.15
CA HIS A 162 -2.90 -12.37 -1.92
C HIS A 162 -4.07 -13.07 -1.25
N ALA A 163 -4.47 -12.68 -0.05
CA ALA A 163 -5.69 -13.14 0.59
C ALA A 163 -6.93 -12.28 0.25
N GLY A 164 -6.79 -11.29 -0.66
CA GLY A 164 -7.86 -10.38 -1.03
C GLY A 164 -8.11 -9.32 0.04
N PHE A 165 -9.36 -9.13 0.47
CA PHE A 165 -9.66 -8.15 1.50
C PHE A 165 -10.63 -8.67 2.57
N ARG A 166 -10.68 -7.95 3.69
CA ARG A 166 -11.58 -8.19 4.81
C ARG A 166 -12.29 -6.90 5.17
N VAL A 167 -13.54 -7.02 5.57
CA VAL A 167 -14.29 -5.93 6.21
C VAL A 167 -14.44 -6.33 7.67
N LEU A 168 -13.90 -5.49 8.56
CA LEU A 168 -13.97 -5.73 10.00
C LEU A 168 -15.05 -4.85 10.60
N ASP A 169 -15.81 -5.41 11.53
CA ASP A 169 -16.62 -4.63 12.47
C ASP A 169 -15.68 -3.99 13.50
N ALA A 170 -15.66 -2.70 13.53
CA ALA A 170 -14.87 -1.88 14.45
C ALA A 170 -15.76 -0.95 15.30
N SER A 171 -17.06 -1.30 15.46
CA SER A 171 -17.96 -0.64 16.41
C SER A 171 -17.43 -0.75 17.85
N ASP A 172 -16.82 -1.89 18.19
CA ASP A 172 -15.95 -2.05 19.35
C ASP A 172 -14.50 -2.06 18.87
N ILE A 173 -13.86 -0.90 18.95
CA ILE A 173 -12.48 -0.71 18.51
C ILE A 173 -11.46 -1.56 19.29
N THR A 174 -11.82 -2.03 20.48
CA THR A 174 -10.96 -2.89 21.32
C THR A 174 -10.93 -4.33 20.83
N LYS A 175 -11.88 -4.72 19.98
CA LYS A 175 -12.01 -6.09 19.49
C LYS A 175 -12.57 -6.15 18.07
N PRO A 176 -11.84 -5.68 17.05
CA PRO A 176 -12.30 -5.78 15.65
C PRO A 176 -12.54 -7.23 15.24
N THR A 177 -13.68 -7.50 14.58
CA THR A 177 -14.05 -8.85 14.13
C THR A 177 -14.40 -8.87 12.65
N VAL A 178 -14.12 -9.99 11.96
CA VAL A 178 -14.41 -10.11 10.53
C VAL A 178 -15.91 -10.15 10.30
N LYS A 179 -16.42 -9.24 9.49
CA LYS A 179 -17.82 -9.09 9.07
C LYS A 179 -18.04 -9.57 7.65
N GLY A 180 -17.01 -9.45 6.80
CA GLY A 180 -17.00 -9.93 5.43
C GLY A 180 -15.60 -10.23 4.93
N SER A 181 -15.51 -11.10 3.92
CA SER A 181 -14.25 -11.47 3.32
C SER A 181 -14.42 -11.78 1.84
N TYR A 182 -13.51 -11.29 1.02
CA TYR A 182 -13.42 -11.67 -0.37
C TYR A 182 -11.99 -12.01 -0.75
N ARG A 183 -11.82 -13.02 -1.60
CA ARG A 183 -10.53 -13.41 -2.16
C ARG A 183 -10.68 -13.55 -3.66
N PHE A 184 -9.85 -12.85 -4.40
CA PHE A 184 -9.80 -12.97 -5.85
C PHE A 184 -9.31 -14.36 -6.28
N PRO A 185 -9.69 -14.83 -7.49
CA PRO A 185 -9.20 -16.10 -8.01
C PRO A 185 -7.68 -16.17 -8.04
N ALA A 186 -7.11 -17.34 -7.74
CA ALA A 186 -5.66 -17.54 -7.72
C ALA A 186 -4.96 -17.32 -9.07
N ALA A 187 -5.72 -17.24 -10.15
CA ALA A 187 -5.21 -16.90 -11.49
C ALA A 187 -4.87 -15.41 -11.64
N ILE A 188 -5.38 -14.54 -10.74
CA ILE A 188 -5.02 -13.13 -10.69
C ILE A 188 -3.68 -13.03 -9.96
N PRO A 189 -2.61 -12.58 -10.65
CA PRO A 189 -1.25 -12.71 -10.12
C PRO A 189 -0.91 -11.66 -9.08
N GLU A 190 -1.52 -10.46 -9.19
CA GLU A 190 -1.12 -9.32 -8.38
C GLU A 190 -1.92 -9.24 -7.08
N PRO A 191 -1.29 -8.77 -5.99
CA PRO A 191 -1.92 -8.73 -4.69
C PRO A 191 -2.85 -7.54 -4.51
N THR A 192 -3.92 -7.72 -3.74
CA THR A 192 -4.82 -6.65 -3.31
C THR A 192 -4.07 -5.63 -2.45
N HIS A 193 -3.98 -4.41 -2.95
CA HIS A 193 -3.25 -3.30 -2.34
C HIS A 193 -4.14 -2.44 -1.44
N THR A 194 -5.26 -1.95 -1.99
CA THR A 194 -6.15 -1.02 -1.30
C THR A 194 -7.60 -1.37 -1.62
N VAL A 195 -8.48 -1.23 -0.63
CA VAL A 195 -9.92 -1.43 -0.75
C VAL A 195 -10.66 -0.36 0.05
N MET A 196 -11.68 0.27 -0.55
CA MET A 196 -12.51 1.27 0.11
C MET A 196 -13.94 1.26 -0.46
N PRO A 197 -14.98 1.38 0.36
CA PRO A 197 -16.33 1.57 -0.14
C PRO A 197 -16.53 3.00 -0.63
N LEU A 198 -17.44 3.21 -1.60
CA LEU A 198 -17.92 4.54 -1.89
C LEU A 198 -18.72 5.06 -0.69
N GLU A 199 -18.58 6.36 -0.40
CA GLU A 199 -19.36 7.02 0.65
C GLU A 199 -20.85 7.04 0.33
N GLN A 200 -21.23 6.97 -0.97
CA GLN A 200 -22.60 7.00 -1.47
C GLN A 200 -23.01 5.65 -2.06
N THR A 201 -24.31 5.39 -2.03
CA THR A 201 -24.91 4.27 -2.78
C THR A 201 -25.19 4.67 -4.22
N ILE A 202 -25.09 3.72 -5.14
CA ILE A 202 -25.56 3.88 -6.53
C ILE A 202 -26.76 2.97 -6.73
N ASN A 203 -27.90 3.53 -7.09
CA ASN A 203 -29.18 2.79 -7.25
C ASN A 203 -29.55 1.93 -6.03
N GLY A 204 -29.27 2.44 -4.82
CA GLY A 204 -29.56 1.76 -3.55
C GLY A 204 -28.63 0.62 -3.18
N LYS A 205 -27.53 0.41 -3.91
CA LYS A 205 -26.50 -0.59 -3.64
C LYS A 205 -25.22 0.06 -3.16
N ARG A 206 -24.47 -0.68 -2.31
CA ARG A 206 -23.13 -0.30 -1.88
C ARG A 206 -22.09 -0.94 -2.79
N TYR A 207 -21.10 -0.15 -3.18
CA TYR A 207 -19.97 -0.63 -3.96
C TYR A 207 -18.65 -0.28 -3.29
N ALA A 208 -17.66 -1.13 -3.48
CA ALA A 208 -16.28 -0.86 -3.10
C ALA A 208 -15.39 -0.85 -4.34
N VAL A 209 -14.37 -0.02 -4.29
CA VAL A 209 -13.26 -0.02 -5.24
C VAL A 209 -12.12 -0.80 -4.61
N VAL A 210 -11.52 -1.69 -5.37
CA VAL A 210 -10.33 -2.43 -4.99
C VAL A 210 -9.28 -2.23 -6.06
N ILE A 211 -8.03 -2.03 -5.69
CA ILE A 211 -6.91 -1.98 -6.61
C ILE A 211 -5.84 -2.99 -6.21
N ASP A 212 -5.28 -3.67 -7.19
CA ASP A 212 -4.13 -4.55 -7.01
C ASP A 212 -2.83 -3.76 -7.21
N GLU A 213 -1.74 -4.19 -6.58
CA GLU A 213 -0.40 -3.61 -6.83
C GLU A 213 0.38 -4.48 -7.80
N GLU A 214 0.79 -3.91 -8.93
CA GLU A 214 1.71 -4.61 -9.81
C GLU A 214 3.11 -4.71 -9.22
N HIS A 215 3.54 -5.92 -8.90
CA HIS A 215 4.82 -6.21 -8.28
C HIS A 215 5.94 -6.51 -9.25
N ALA A 216 5.66 -7.32 -10.25
CA ALA A 216 6.65 -7.82 -11.18
C ALA A 216 6.06 -7.84 -12.58
N HIS A 217 6.09 -6.68 -13.24
CA HIS A 217 5.59 -6.56 -14.60
C HIS A 217 6.30 -7.54 -15.55
N GLN A 218 5.48 -8.28 -16.27
CA GLN A 218 5.94 -9.14 -17.38
C GLN A 218 5.00 -8.88 -18.56
N PRO A 219 5.51 -8.36 -19.69
CA PRO A 219 4.69 -8.06 -20.87
C PRO A 219 3.82 -9.23 -21.29
N GLY A 220 2.56 -8.93 -21.61
CA GLY A 220 1.58 -9.94 -22.02
C GLY A 220 0.97 -10.77 -20.90
N ARG A 221 1.25 -10.47 -19.62
CA ARG A 221 0.55 -11.03 -18.46
C ARG A 221 -0.57 -10.12 -17.98
N LEU A 222 -1.41 -10.66 -17.11
CA LEU A 222 -2.39 -9.86 -16.35
C LEU A 222 -1.65 -8.92 -15.42
N HIS A 223 -2.13 -7.68 -15.34
CA HIS A 223 -1.60 -6.61 -14.51
C HIS A 223 -2.36 -6.48 -13.19
N GLY A 224 -1.97 -5.51 -12.37
CA GLY A 224 -2.79 -5.03 -11.29
C GLY A 224 -4.01 -4.28 -11.83
N PHE A 225 -5.23 -4.69 -11.43
CA PHE A 225 -6.49 -4.12 -11.89
C PHE A 225 -7.11 -3.18 -10.87
N ILE A 226 -8.10 -2.38 -11.35
CA ILE A 226 -9.17 -1.86 -10.51
C ILE A 226 -10.38 -2.78 -10.64
N TRP A 227 -10.98 -3.11 -9.49
CA TRP A 227 -12.20 -3.89 -9.40
C TRP A 227 -13.31 -3.04 -8.78
N ILE A 228 -14.52 -3.18 -9.33
CA ILE A 228 -15.73 -2.69 -8.68
C ILE A 228 -16.45 -3.90 -8.10
N VAL A 229 -16.68 -3.86 -6.80
CA VAL A 229 -17.29 -4.96 -6.05
C VAL A 229 -18.62 -4.52 -5.46
N ASP A 230 -19.69 -5.26 -5.71
CA ASP A 230 -20.96 -5.10 -5.00
C ASP A 230 -20.77 -5.63 -3.57
N VAL A 231 -20.86 -4.74 -2.60
CA VAL A 231 -20.68 -5.01 -1.17
C VAL A 231 -21.95 -4.74 -0.36
N THR A 232 -23.09 -4.75 -1.04
CA THR A 232 -24.40 -4.56 -0.42
C THR A 232 -24.67 -5.61 0.65
N ASP A 233 -24.28 -6.86 0.38
CA ASP A 233 -24.23 -7.95 1.34
C ASP A 233 -22.77 -8.38 1.58
N LEU A 234 -22.23 -8.04 2.74
CA LEU A 234 -20.84 -8.36 3.10
C LEU A 234 -20.57 -9.86 3.24
N THR A 235 -21.61 -10.69 3.36
CA THR A 235 -21.50 -12.16 3.40
C THR A 235 -21.48 -12.78 2.00
N ASN A 236 -21.88 -12.01 0.98
CA ASN A 236 -21.93 -12.44 -0.43
C ASN A 236 -21.47 -11.31 -1.36
N MET A 237 -20.22 -10.86 -1.21
CA MET A 237 -19.64 -9.81 -2.03
C MET A 237 -19.31 -10.34 -3.43
N GLU A 238 -19.52 -9.48 -4.46
CA GLU A 238 -19.44 -9.90 -5.86
C GLU A 238 -18.67 -8.86 -6.71
N PRO A 239 -17.52 -9.18 -7.33
CA PRO A 239 -16.91 -8.31 -8.32
C PRO A 239 -17.82 -8.23 -9.54
N ILE A 240 -18.20 -7.03 -9.92
CA ILE A 240 -19.15 -6.79 -11.02
C ILE A 240 -18.50 -6.17 -12.25
N ALA A 241 -17.35 -5.54 -12.09
CA ALA A 241 -16.55 -4.97 -13.16
C ALA A 241 -15.07 -4.94 -12.79
N ALA A 242 -14.23 -4.88 -13.81
CA ALA A 242 -12.82 -4.56 -13.67
C ALA A 242 -12.43 -3.56 -14.75
N TRP A 243 -11.40 -2.77 -14.45
CA TRP A 243 -10.79 -1.88 -15.43
C TRP A 243 -9.27 -2.09 -15.43
N ASP A 244 -8.70 -2.10 -16.63
CA ASP A 244 -7.27 -2.28 -16.88
C ASP A 244 -6.82 -1.34 -18.00
N LEU A 245 -5.55 -0.91 -17.95
CA LEU A 245 -4.91 -0.12 -18.97
C LEU A 245 -4.19 -1.03 -19.96
N SER A 246 -4.45 -0.86 -21.25
CA SER A 246 -3.73 -1.60 -22.27
C SER A 246 -2.25 -1.24 -22.31
N GLU A 247 -1.35 -2.23 -22.28
CA GLU A 247 0.10 -2.05 -22.47
C GLU A 247 0.44 -1.21 -23.71
N ARG A 248 -0.38 -1.29 -24.76
CA ARG A 248 -0.18 -0.54 -26.01
C ARG A 248 -0.25 0.97 -25.87
N LEU A 249 -0.82 1.44 -24.78
CA LEU A 249 -0.94 2.88 -24.46
C LEU A 249 0.25 3.40 -23.65
N CYS A 250 1.18 2.52 -23.24
CA CYS A 250 2.36 2.90 -22.46
C CYS A 250 3.65 2.59 -23.25
N PRO A 251 4.42 3.60 -23.63
CA PRO A 251 5.64 3.41 -24.44
C PRO A 251 6.79 2.74 -23.69
N TRP A 252 6.72 2.67 -22.37
CA TRP A 252 7.79 2.13 -21.49
C TRP A 252 7.55 0.70 -21.02
N VAL A 253 6.50 0.05 -21.47
CA VAL A 253 6.21 -1.34 -21.12
C VAL A 253 7.35 -2.24 -21.60
N GLY A 254 7.87 -3.06 -20.68
CA GLY A 254 8.98 -3.99 -20.95
C GLY A 254 10.39 -3.41 -20.76
N GLU A 255 10.53 -2.13 -20.40
CA GLU A 255 11.81 -1.58 -19.97
C GLU A 255 12.22 -2.17 -18.61
N GLU A 256 13.52 -2.42 -18.42
CA GLU A 256 14.04 -3.01 -17.19
C GLU A 256 13.75 -2.13 -15.97
N GLY A 257 13.18 -2.72 -14.92
CA GLY A 257 12.86 -2.04 -13.67
C GLY A 257 11.59 -1.18 -13.72
N VAL A 258 10.90 -1.11 -14.85
CA VAL A 258 9.65 -0.37 -15.01
C VAL A 258 8.47 -1.24 -14.62
N ARG A 259 7.68 -0.80 -13.64
CA ARG A 259 6.35 -1.35 -13.34
C ARG A 259 5.31 -0.62 -14.19
N PHE A 260 4.22 -1.30 -14.56
CA PHE A 260 3.18 -0.73 -15.42
C PHE A 260 1.81 -0.65 -14.76
N GLY A 261 1.29 -1.69 -14.15
CA GLY A 261 -0.09 -1.85 -13.68
C GLY A 261 -0.51 -0.93 -12.52
N GLY A 262 -1.66 -1.26 -11.93
CA GLY A 262 -2.27 -0.50 -10.85
C GLY A 262 -1.42 -0.43 -9.59
N HIS A 263 -1.63 0.61 -8.76
CA HIS A 263 -0.97 0.74 -7.46
C HIS A 263 -1.91 1.27 -6.39
N GLN A 264 -2.33 2.55 -6.49
CA GLN A 264 -3.12 3.20 -5.45
C GLN A 264 -4.23 4.04 -6.08
N PHE A 265 -5.33 4.22 -5.37
CA PHE A 265 -6.34 5.22 -5.69
C PHE A 265 -6.50 6.21 -4.53
N ARG A 266 -7.09 7.38 -4.81
CA ARG A 266 -7.44 8.36 -3.78
C ARG A 266 -8.30 7.69 -2.69
N GLU A 267 -7.84 7.74 -1.46
CA GLU A 267 -8.42 6.99 -0.34
C GLU A 267 -9.78 7.53 0.13
N LYS A 268 -10.23 8.66 -0.40
CA LYS A 268 -11.57 9.21 -0.16
C LYS A 268 -12.43 9.07 -1.41
N LEU A 269 -13.45 8.22 -1.34
CA LEU A 269 -14.36 7.92 -2.44
C LEU A 269 -15.70 8.64 -2.26
N ASP A 270 -15.67 9.97 -2.29
CA ASP A 270 -16.80 10.88 -2.08
C ASP A 270 -17.58 11.22 -3.36
N SER A 271 -17.18 10.67 -4.50
CA SER A 271 -17.83 10.82 -5.80
C SER A 271 -17.76 9.52 -6.61
N THR A 272 -18.29 9.54 -7.84
CA THR A 272 -18.12 8.42 -8.79
C THR A 272 -16.79 8.49 -9.56
N LEU A 273 -15.99 9.54 -9.36
CA LEU A 273 -14.68 9.66 -9.99
C LEU A 273 -13.61 8.98 -9.12
N ILE A 274 -12.95 8.01 -9.69
CA ILE A 274 -11.86 7.26 -9.07
C ILE A 274 -10.54 7.75 -9.67
N TYR A 275 -9.75 8.44 -8.86
CA TYR A 275 -8.40 8.87 -9.22
C TYR A 275 -7.42 7.78 -8.81
N ALA A 276 -6.69 7.20 -9.76
CA ALA A 276 -5.81 6.08 -9.50
C ALA A 276 -4.44 6.25 -10.16
N THR A 277 -3.41 5.73 -9.50
CA THR A 277 -2.06 5.66 -10.04
C THR A 277 -1.82 4.30 -10.67
N TRP A 278 -1.09 4.32 -11.79
CA TRP A 278 -0.85 3.16 -12.65
C TRP A 278 0.63 3.06 -13.01
N PHE A 279 1.52 3.16 -12.05
CA PHE A 279 2.98 3.22 -12.25
C PHE A 279 3.39 3.92 -13.56
N ALA A 280 3.97 3.21 -14.54
CA ALA A 280 4.36 3.80 -15.82
C ALA A 280 3.16 4.22 -16.69
N GLY A 281 1.98 3.72 -16.40
CA GLY A 281 0.72 4.19 -16.97
C GLY A 281 0.27 5.56 -16.45
N GLY A 282 0.94 6.14 -15.46
CA GLY A 282 0.63 7.48 -14.93
C GLY A 282 -0.59 7.50 -14.02
N VAL A 283 -1.30 8.62 -14.02
CA VAL A 283 -2.58 8.79 -13.30
C VAL A 283 -3.74 8.59 -14.24
N ARG A 284 -4.76 7.87 -13.76
CA ARG A 284 -6.01 7.61 -14.48
C ARG A 284 -7.19 8.10 -13.65
N VAL A 285 -8.18 8.68 -14.29
CA VAL A 285 -9.45 9.05 -13.66
C VAL A 285 -10.55 8.25 -14.34
N LEU A 286 -11.26 7.45 -13.55
CA LEU A 286 -12.36 6.63 -14.01
C LEU A 286 -13.69 7.17 -13.47
N ASP A 287 -14.72 7.24 -14.31
CA ASP A 287 -16.09 7.44 -13.87
C ASP A 287 -16.79 6.07 -13.70
N ILE A 288 -17.30 5.82 -12.50
CA ILE A 288 -18.08 4.63 -12.15
C ILE A 288 -19.54 4.96 -11.82
N ALA A 289 -20.09 6.04 -12.36
CA ALA A 289 -21.52 6.36 -12.24
C ALA A 289 -22.40 5.18 -12.72
N ASN A 290 -21.92 4.43 -13.71
CA ASN A 290 -22.39 3.08 -14.00
C ASN A 290 -21.34 2.07 -13.46
N PRO A 291 -21.55 1.44 -12.31
CA PRO A 291 -20.52 0.58 -11.70
C PRO A 291 -20.23 -0.70 -12.50
N PHE A 292 -21.09 -1.06 -13.46
CA PHE A 292 -20.88 -2.20 -14.36
C PHE A 292 -20.01 -1.83 -15.58
N LEU A 293 -19.74 -0.55 -15.81
CA LEU A 293 -18.98 -0.07 -16.96
C LEU A 293 -18.10 1.13 -16.55
N PRO A 294 -17.00 0.91 -15.84
CA PRO A 294 -16.02 1.96 -15.56
C PRO A 294 -15.48 2.58 -16.86
N ILE A 295 -15.45 3.89 -16.95
CA ILE A 295 -14.99 4.62 -18.14
C ILE A 295 -13.84 5.55 -17.73
N GLU A 296 -12.71 5.48 -18.43
CA GLU A 296 -11.66 6.49 -18.28
C GLU A 296 -12.11 7.83 -18.85
N VAL A 297 -12.05 8.87 -18.04
CA VAL A 297 -12.47 10.23 -18.39
C VAL A 297 -11.31 11.23 -18.46
N ALA A 298 -10.19 10.93 -17.80
CA ALA A 298 -8.97 11.74 -17.87
C ALA A 298 -7.74 10.90 -17.53
N HIS A 299 -6.57 11.35 -17.97
CA HIS A 299 -5.29 10.78 -17.58
C HIS A 299 -4.15 11.81 -17.65
N PHE A 300 -3.07 11.50 -16.93
CA PHE A 300 -1.80 12.21 -17.02
C PHE A 300 -0.67 11.19 -17.00
N MET A 301 0.14 11.17 -18.07
CA MET A 301 1.22 10.20 -18.27
C MET A 301 2.38 10.88 -19.00
N GLU A 302 3.24 11.55 -18.24
CA GLU A 302 4.39 12.28 -18.79
C GLU A 302 5.70 11.73 -18.21
N PRO A 303 6.77 11.65 -18.99
CA PRO A 303 8.07 11.24 -18.48
C PRO A 303 8.61 12.22 -17.44
N GLY A 304 9.48 11.74 -16.55
CA GLY A 304 10.22 12.59 -15.61
C GLY A 304 11.14 13.58 -16.30
N PRO A 305 11.65 14.60 -15.58
CA PRO A 305 12.53 15.63 -16.13
C PRO A 305 13.81 15.09 -16.79
N THR A 306 14.24 13.91 -16.39
CA THR A 306 15.40 13.21 -16.97
C THR A 306 15.05 12.31 -18.15
N GLY A 307 13.77 12.27 -18.56
CA GLY A 307 13.26 11.31 -19.54
C GLY A 307 12.94 9.94 -18.98
N ALA A 308 13.12 9.72 -17.67
CA ALA A 308 12.75 8.46 -17.03
C ALA A 308 11.24 8.21 -17.12
N PRO A 309 10.78 6.95 -17.30
CA PRO A 309 9.38 6.60 -17.27
C PRO A 309 8.70 7.09 -16.01
N PRO A 310 7.41 7.50 -16.07
CA PRO A 310 6.66 7.75 -14.85
C PRO A 310 6.60 6.47 -13.99
N GLN A 311 6.54 6.65 -12.69
CA GLN A 311 6.29 5.60 -11.70
C GLN A 311 5.33 6.19 -10.67
N SER A 312 4.13 6.54 -11.13
CA SER A 312 3.09 7.19 -10.34
C SER A 312 2.69 6.31 -9.17
N ASN A 313 2.84 6.82 -7.96
CA ASN A 313 2.80 6.03 -6.74
C ASN A 313 1.56 6.30 -5.90
N ASP A 314 1.18 7.57 -5.74
CA ASP A 314 0.05 7.96 -4.90
C ASP A 314 -0.65 9.18 -5.46
N VAL A 315 -1.93 9.36 -5.12
CA VAL A 315 -2.76 10.46 -5.61
C VAL A 315 -3.74 10.92 -4.54
N ASP A 316 -3.89 12.22 -4.41
CA ASP A 316 -4.95 12.85 -3.61
C ASP A 316 -5.56 14.03 -4.37
N VAL A 317 -6.77 14.43 -3.97
CA VAL A 317 -7.50 15.55 -4.55
C VAL A 317 -8.01 16.42 -3.42
N ASP A 318 -7.66 17.70 -3.44
CA ASP A 318 -8.07 18.62 -2.42
C ASP A 318 -9.52 19.14 -2.63
N HIS A 319 -10.00 19.96 -1.71
CA HIS A 319 -11.34 20.54 -1.75
C HIS A 319 -11.55 21.55 -2.88
N THR A 320 -10.50 21.98 -3.57
CA THR A 320 -10.58 22.88 -4.74
C THR A 320 -10.59 22.10 -6.06
N GLY A 321 -10.35 20.79 -6.02
CA GLY A 321 -10.26 19.92 -7.18
C GLY A 321 -8.86 19.78 -7.76
N LEU A 322 -7.84 20.37 -7.11
CA LEU A 322 -6.45 20.14 -7.51
C LEU A 322 -6.03 18.72 -7.16
N ILE A 323 -5.39 18.06 -8.11
CA ILE A 323 -4.92 16.69 -8.02
C ILE A 323 -3.43 16.70 -7.70
N TYR A 324 -3.05 16.05 -6.62
CA TYR A 324 -1.66 15.91 -6.16
C TYR A 324 -1.19 14.49 -6.45
N VAL A 325 -0.12 14.36 -7.22
CA VAL A 325 0.42 13.07 -7.64
C VAL A 325 1.85 12.93 -7.13
N LEU A 326 2.10 11.87 -6.39
CA LEU A 326 3.44 11.46 -6.02
C LEU A 326 3.96 10.44 -7.03
N ASP A 327 5.06 10.77 -7.70
CA ASP A 327 5.72 9.90 -8.65
C ASP A 327 7.18 9.66 -8.22
N ARG A 328 7.65 8.41 -8.33
CA ARG A 328 8.99 8.04 -7.87
C ARG A 328 10.12 8.66 -8.69
N ASN A 329 9.85 9.01 -9.94
CA ASN A 329 10.84 9.58 -10.87
C ASN A 329 10.61 11.08 -11.13
N ARG A 330 9.40 11.59 -10.87
CA ARG A 330 9.03 12.98 -11.10
C ARG A 330 8.98 13.81 -9.81
N GLY A 331 8.68 13.18 -8.67
CA GLY A 331 8.43 13.82 -7.39
C GLY A 331 6.95 14.17 -7.19
N LEU A 332 6.61 15.44 -6.99
CA LEU A 332 5.23 15.90 -6.79
C LEU A 332 4.78 16.70 -8.02
N ASP A 333 3.70 16.23 -8.65
CA ASP A 333 2.95 16.99 -9.65
C ASP A 333 1.64 17.52 -9.05
N ILE A 334 1.26 18.74 -9.43
CA ILE A 334 -0.03 19.35 -9.09
C ILE A 334 -0.75 19.59 -10.40
N LEU A 335 -1.91 18.96 -10.56
CA LEU A 335 -2.65 18.92 -11.81
C LEU A 335 -4.05 19.51 -11.63
N GLU A 336 -4.61 20.04 -12.70
CA GLU A 336 -6.00 20.45 -12.82
C GLU A 336 -6.65 19.64 -13.94
N MET A 337 -7.80 19.03 -13.65
CA MET A 337 -8.56 18.29 -14.65
C MET A 337 -9.43 19.27 -15.44
N THR A 338 -9.25 19.29 -16.76
CA THR A 338 -10.15 20.00 -17.70
C THR A 338 -11.06 19.00 -18.36
N LEU A 339 -12.37 19.13 -18.10
CA LEU A 339 -13.43 18.32 -18.72
C LEU A 339 -13.88 18.96 -20.04
#